data_360b190490147d8ada5186e00f5c5b6f
#
_entry.id   360b190490147d8ada5186e00f5c5b6f
#
_cell.length_a   1.000
_cell.length_b   1.000
_cell.length_c   1.000
_cell.angle_alpha   90.00
_cell.angle_beta   90.00
_cell.angle_gamma   90.00
#
_symmetry.space_group_name_H-M   'P 1'
#
loop_
_entity.id
_entity.type
_entity.pdbx_description
1 polymer ?
#
loop_
_entity_poly.entity_id
_entity_poly.type
_entity_poly.pdbx_seq_one_letter_code
_entity_poly.pdbx_strand_id
1 'polypeptide(L)'
;MRITKKTSLLLFVAMLTITAAIAVANTTALKTWWNNHSTNEEASANKKGKDPAQAAMMNELLAWLKPFDSSNTSYYLNGQLTAVDKVDSANALRDVAYTVCKNGAQVYLRMGNTEMINNEHNYLYIDHAVKKMLIGNARKVVQAPGLPVNELFNYVTGEGFSFSKTINANGNATITLLNPKHISYKELSVQYDSVAKQVKKIFIRQAEVTDPMNADKEKWISLVVKDWNDDPETSKYLGLQKFVQKKEDGWVPAPGYQAYELINQ
;
A
#
# COMPACT_ATOMS: atom_id res chain seq x y z
N MET A 1 31.54 -4.72 -9.80
CA MET A 1 30.35 -5.52 -9.35
C MET A 1 29.17 -5.06 -10.19
N ARG A 2 28.68 -5.88 -11.12
CA ARG A 2 27.58 -5.50 -12.02
C ARG A 2 26.29 -5.50 -11.21
N ILE A 3 25.78 -4.32 -10.90
CA ILE A 3 24.44 -4.16 -10.32
C ILE A 3 23.45 -4.63 -11.39
N THR A 4 22.86 -5.77 -11.16
CA THR A 4 21.87 -6.33 -12.07
C THR A 4 20.64 -5.42 -12.05
N LYS A 5 20.11 -5.06 -13.23
CA LYS A 5 18.87 -4.32 -13.46
C LYS A 5 17.66 -4.87 -12.67
N LYS A 6 17.83 -6.00 -12.00
CA LYS A 6 16.82 -6.70 -11.18
C LYS A 6 16.46 -6.00 -9.86
N THR A 7 17.40 -5.36 -9.15
CA THR A 7 17.11 -4.73 -7.84
C THR A 7 16.31 -3.44 -7.95
N SER A 8 16.56 -2.62 -8.96
CA SER A 8 15.76 -1.42 -9.24
C SER A 8 14.34 -1.77 -9.73
N LEU A 9 14.21 -2.87 -10.47
CA LEU A 9 12.94 -3.40 -10.97
C LEU A 9 12.08 -3.95 -9.82
N LEU A 10 12.70 -4.53 -8.79
CA LEU A 10 12.01 -5.13 -7.64
C LEU A 10 11.39 -4.12 -6.68
N LEU A 11 12.05 -2.98 -6.44
CA LEU A 11 11.47 -1.88 -5.68
C LEU A 11 10.28 -1.24 -6.42
N PHE A 12 10.38 -1.15 -7.75
CA PHE A 12 9.27 -0.75 -8.61
C PHE A 12 8.14 -1.79 -8.59
N VAL A 13 8.46 -3.07 -8.49
CA VAL A 13 7.51 -4.19 -8.42
C VAL A 13 6.83 -4.28 -7.06
N ALA A 14 7.50 -4.02 -5.94
CA ALA A 14 6.85 -3.97 -4.61
C ALA A 14 5.89 -2.77 -4.49
N MET A 15 6.25 -1.62 -5.05
CA MET A 15 5.34 -0.48 -5.21
C MET A 15 4.19 -0.80 -6.18
N LEU A 16 4.51 -1.47 -7.29
CA LEU A 16 3.53 -1.96 -8.26
C LEU A 16 2.68 -3.09 -7.71
N THR A 17 3.12 -3.93 -6.77
CA THR A 17 2.26 -5.00 -6.22
C THR A 17 1.22 -4.48 -5.25
N ILE A 18 1.51 -3.44 -4.46
CA ILE A 18 0.46 -2.73 -3.72
C ILE A 18 -0.49 -2.03 -4.71
N THR A 19 0.04 -1.47 -5.81
CA THR A 19 -0.75 -0.78 -6.84
C THR A 19 -1.23 -1.71 -7.95
N ALA A 20 -0.49 -2.75 -8.34
CA ALA A 20 -0.88 -3.68 -9.42
C ALA A 20 -1.86 -4.75 -8.96
N ALA A 21 -1.87 -5.15 -7.70
CA ALA A 21 -2.97 -5.95 -7.17
C ALA A 21 -4.31 -5.21 -7.34
N ILE A 22 -4.27 -3.87 -7.32
CA ILE A 22 -5.42 -2.98 -7.52
C ILE A 22 -5.66 -2.73 -9.02
N ALA A 23 -4.60 -2.58 -9.82
CA ALA A 23 -4.72 -2.30 -11.26
C ALA A 23 -5.14 -3.53 -12.08
N VAL A 24 -4.73 -4.75 -11.70
CA VAL A 24 -5.15 -6.00 -12.34
C VAL A 24 -6.64 -6.25 -12.16
N ALA A 25 -7.23 -5.81 -11.05
CA ALA A 25 -8.68 -5.84 -10.86
C ALA A 25 -9.47 -4.94 -11.85
N ASN A 26 -8.80 -4.00 -12.50
CA ASN A 26 -9.41 -3.05 -13.45
C ASN A 26 -9.16 -3.37 -14.93
N THR A 27 -8.51 -4.47 -15.28
CA THR A 27 -8.32 -4.83 -16.68
C THR A 27 -9.61 -5.33 -17.31
N THR A 28 -9.88 -4.88 -18.52
CA THR A 28 -11.06 -5.29 -19.33
C THR A 28 -11.15 -6.81 -19.48
N ALA A 29 -10.02 -7.52 -19.49
CA ALA A 29 -9.95 -8.98 -19.57
C ALA A 29 -10.53 -9.68 -18.32
N LEU A 30 -10.29 -9.16 -17.12
CA LEU A 30 -10.88 -9.67 -15.87
C LEU A 30 -12.39 -9.38 -15.81
N LYS A 31 -12.81 -8.19 -16.28
CA LYS A 31 -14.24 -7.85 -16.36
C LYS A 31 -14.96 -8.77 -17.35
N THR A 32 -14.35 -9.08 -18.51
CA THR A 32 -14.93 -9.96 -19.53
C THR A 32 -14.97 -11.40 -19.04
N TRP A 33 -13.91 -11.89 -18.39
CA TRP A 33 -13.88 -13.22 -17.79
C TRP A 33 -14.93 -13.35 -16.67
N TRP A 34 -15.05 -12.35 -15.82
CA TRP A 34 -16.03 -12.27 -14.75
C TRP A 34 -17.45 -12.29 -15.27
N ASN A 35 -17.77 -11.44 -16.25
CA ASN A 35 -19.11 -11.39 -16.83
C ASN A 35 -19.52 -12.70 -17.52
N ASN A 36 -18.56 -13.47 -18.03
CA ASN A 36 -18.82 -14.75 -18.68
C ASN A 36 -19.00 -15.92 -17.70
N HIS A 37 -18.52 -15.79 -16.45
CA HIS A 37 -18.63 -16.85 -15.43
C HIS A 37 -19.70 -16.56 -14.36
N SER A 38 -20.10 -15.31 -14.17
CA SER A 38 -21.11 -14.94 -13.19
C SER A 38 -22.55 -15.24 -13.63
N THR A 39 -22.80 -15.51 -14.92
CA THR A 39 -24.16 -15.75 -15.44
C THR A 39 -24.75 -17.12 -15.13
N ASN A 40 -23.99 -18.09 -14.62
CA ASN A 40 -24.47 -19.44 -14.35
C ASN A 40 -24.66 -19.80 -12.86
N GLU A 41 -24.28 -18.96 -11.89
CA GLU A 41 -24.48 -19.24 -10.45
C GLU A 41 -25.50 -18.32 -9.75
N GLU A 42 -26.01 -17.29 -10.41
CA GLU A 42 -26.91 -16.31 -9.77
C GLU A 42 -28.34 -16.82 -9.49
N ALA A 43 -28.71 -18.01 -9.90
CA ALA A 43 -30.07 -18.53 -9.70
C ALA A 43 -30.31 -19.12 -8.30
N SER A 44 -29.31 -19.29 -7.44
CA SER A 44 -29.43 -19.95 -6.14
C SER A 44 -28.85 -19.23 -4.92
N ALA A 45 -28.29 -18.06 -5.07
CA ALA A 45 -27.82 -17.27 -3.92
C ALA A 45 -29.01 -16.61 -3.21
N ASN A 46 -29.55 -17.38 -2.32
CA ASN A 46 -30.49 -17.04 -1.26
C ASN A 46 -30.30 -15.57 -0.80
N LYS A 47 -31.34 -14.76 -0.90
CA LYS A 47 -31.52 -13.48 -0.21
C LYS A 47 -31.61 -13.71 1.32
N LYS A 48 -30.56 -14.25 1.92
CA LYS A 48 -30.38 -14.13 3.38
C LYS A 48 -30.12 -12.65 3.65
N GLY A 49 -31.06 -12.02 4.35
CA GLY A 49 -30.91 -10.66 4.83
C GLY A 49 -29.52 -10.52 5.46
N LYS A 50 -28.81 -9.46 5.13
CA LYS A 50 -27.47 -9.17 5.70
C LYS A 50 -27.57 -9.28 7.21
N ASP A 51 -26.78 -10.15 7.82
CA ASP A 51 -26.70 -10.26 9.27
C ASP A 51 -26.35 -8.87 9.85
N PRO A 52 -27.21 -8.29 10.72
CA PRO A 52 -26.96 -6.96 11.27
C PRO A 52 -25.60 -6.85 11.98
N ALA A 53 -25.11 -7.95 12.58
CA ALA A 53 -23.81 -7.98 13.22
C ALA A 53 -22.67 -7.87 12.20
N GLN A 54 -22.79 -8.53 11.05
CA GLN A 54 -21.81 -8.39 9.96
C GLN A 54 -21.81 -6.98 9.37
N ALA A 55 -22.98 -6.39 9.19
CA ALA A 55 -23.09 -5.03 8.71
C ALA A 55 -22.45 -4.02 9.68
N ALA A 56 -22.63 -4.21 10.99
CA ALA A 56 -21.99 -3.37 12.01
C ALA A 56 -20.47 -3.50 11.99
N MET A 57 -19.92 -4.73 11.93
CA MET A 57 -18.47 -4.97 11.83
C MET A 57 -17.88 -4.36 10.55
N MET A 58 -18.64 -4.43 9.45
CA MET A 58 -18.23 -3.85 8.17
C MET A 58 -18.14 -2.32 8.27
N ASN A 59 -19.14 -1.66 8.83
CA ASN A 59 -19.13 -0.21 9.01
C ASN A 59 -18.00 0.24 9.95
N GLU A 60 -17.74 -0.53 11.00
CA GLU A 60 -16.64 -0.28 11.92
C GLU A 60 -15.28 -0.42 11.20
N LEU A 61 -15.09 -1.47 10.40
CA LEU A 61 -13.88 -1.67 9.61
C LEU A 61 -13.64 -0.51 8.63
N LEU A 62 -14.68 -0.06 7.94
CA LEU A 62 -14.58 1.09 7.04
C LEU A 62 -14.17 2.36 7.78
N ALA A 63 -14.73 2.62 8.94
CA ALA A 63 -14.37 3.78 9.73
C ALA A 63 -12.88 3.78 10.10
N TRP A 64 -12.33 2.60 10.44
CA TRP A 64 -10.91 2.45 10.73
C TRP A 64 -10.01 2.53 9.50
N LEU A 65 -10.49 2.12 8.32
CA LEU A 65 -9.70 2.17 7.09
C LEU A 65 -9.80 3.50 6.35
N LYS A 66 -10.83 4.30 6.61
CA LYS A 66 -11.05 5.60 5.95
C LYS A 66 -9.83 6.54 5.96
N PRO A 67 -9.05 6.66 7.05
CA PRO A 67 -7.84 7.47 7.04
C PRO A 67 -6.81 7.02 6.02
N PHE A 68 -6.77 5.74 5.66
CA PHE A 68 -5.81 5.14 4.72
C PHE A 68 -6.30 5.13 3.27
N ASP A 69 -7.46 5.72 3.00
CA ASP A 69 -8.03 5.76 1.65
C ASP A 69 -7.13 6.55 0.71
N SER A 70 -6.88 5.99 -0.48
CA SER A 70 -6.06 6.61 -1.52
C SER A 70 -6.63 7.94 -2.02
N SER A 71 -7.93 8.20 -1.83
CA SER A 71 -8.59 9.47 -2.18
C SER A 71 -8.29 10.62 -1.19
N ASN A 72 -7.76 10.33 0.01
CA ASN A 72 -7.41 11.38 0.95
C ASN A 72 -6.36 12.33 0.37
N THR A 73 -6.61 13.61 0.51
CA THR A 73 -5.77 14.66 -0.09
C THR A 73 -4.52 14.96 0.73
N SER A 74 -4.56 14.78 2.04
CA SER A 74 -3.43 15.04 2.93
C SER A 74 -3.35 13.96 4.01
N TYR A 75 -2.17 13.43 4.27
CA TYR A 75 -1.88 12.56 5.41
C TYR A 75 -0.39 12.28 5.56
N TYR A 76 -0.03 11.87 6.76
CA TYR A 76 1.27 11.30 7.12
C TYR A 76 1.06 9.92 7.73
N LEU A 77 1.88 8.97 7.33
CA LEU A 77 1.92 7.61 7.86
C LEU A 77 3.36 7.18 8.06
N ASN A 78 3.67 6.69 9.24
CA ASN A 78 4.94 6.06 9.56
C ASN A 78 4.69 4.67 10.13
N GLY A 79 5.52 3.70 9.75
CA GLY A 79 5.36 2.34 10.21
C GLY A 79 6.44 1.39 9.73
N GLN A 80 6.11 0.11 9.78
CA GLN A 80 6.93 -0.98 9.26
C GLN A 80 6.11 -1.82 8.29
N LEU A 81 6.69 -2.08 7.14
CA LEU A 81 6.09 -2.87 6.07
C LEU A 81 6.79 -4.23 5.98
N THR A 82 6.00 -5.28 5.99
CA THR A 82 6.44 -6.61 5.59
C THR A 82 5.62 -7.06 4.39
N ALA A 83 6.27 -7.49 3.32
CA ALA A 83 5.62 -8.04 2.13
C ALA A 83 6.33 -9.32 1.71
N VAL A 84 5.58 -10.40 1.61
CA VAL A 84 6.11 -11.71 1.27
C VAL A 84 5.33 -12.30 0.11
N ASP A 85 6.06 -12.68 -0.93
CA ASP A 85 5.60 -13.57 -1.97
C ASP A 85 6.20 -14.96 -1.71
N LYS A 86 5.37 -15.97 -1.47
CA LYS A 86 5.88 -17.32 -1.18
C LYS A 86 6.62 -17.93 -2.37
N VAL A 87 6.28 -17.52 -3.59
CA VAL A 87 6.96 -17.97 -4.82
C VAL A 87 8.34 -17.32 -4.95
N ASP A 88 8.49 -16.08 -4.46
CA ASP A 88 9.75 -15.30 -4.53
C ASP A 88 10.16 -14.80 -3.14
N SER A 89 10.29 -15.71 -2.20
CA SER A 89 10.60 -15.40 -0.80
C SER A 89 11.99 -14.75 -0.60
N ALA A 90 12.90 -14.90 -1.56
CA ALA A 90 14.23 -14.25 -1.54
C ALA A 90 14.13 -12.72 -1.65
N ASN A 91 13.07 -12.20 -2.25
CA ASN A 91 12.82 -10.78 -2.42
C ASN A 91 11.79 -10.23 -1.40
N ALA A 92 11.51 -10.99 -0.35
CA ALA A 92 10.60 -10.55 0.70
C ALA A 92 11.13 -9.29 1.41
N LEU A 93 10.24 -8.32 1.59
CA LEU A 93 10.47 -7.19 2.51
C LEU A 93 10.10 -7.64 3.92
N ARG A 94 10.99 -7.43 4.89
CA ARG A 94 10.74 -7.80 6.29
C ARG A 94 11.03 -6.61 7.19
N ASP A 95 9.98 -6.16 7.88
CA ASP A 95 10.01 -5.05 8.85
C ASP A 95 10.73 -3.79 8.34
N VAL A 96 10.52 -3.51 7.05
CA VAL A 96 11.14 -2.38 6.37
C VAL A 96 10.49 -1.08 6.86
N ALA A 97 11.29 -0.10 7.28
CA ALA A 97 10.79 1.22 7.63
C ALA A 97 10.03 1.83 6.45
N TYR A 98 8.82 2.30 6.72
CA TYR A 98 7.91 2.85 5.73
C TYR A 98 7.37 4.20 6.21
N THR A 99 7.51 5.21 5.39
CA THR A 99 6.99 6.56 5.68
C THR A 99 6.38 7.14 4.42
N VAL A 100 5.17 7.67 4.54
CA VAL A 100 4.49 8.42 3.49
C VAL A 100 4.04 9.75 4.06
N CYS A 101 4.24 10.82 3.30
CA CYS A 101 3.57 12.09 3.52
C CYS A 101 2.98 12.56 2.20
N LYS A 102 1.69 12.82 2.17
CA LYS A 102 0.94 13.27 1.00
C LYS A 102 0.33 14.65 1.25
N ASN A 103 0.34 15.50 0.24
CA ASN A 103 -0.40 16.76 0.21
C ASN A 103 -0.84 17.05 -1.23
N GLY A 104 -2.12 16.79 -1.53
CA GLY A 104 -2.63 16.86 -2.89
C GLY A 104 -1.90 15.88 -3.83
N ALA A 105 -1.29 16.42 -4.88
CA ALA A 105 -0.47 15.68 -5.83
C ALA A 105 0.98 15.47 -5.38
N GLN A 106 1.38 16.13 -4.30
CA GLN A 106 2.73 16.03 -3.77
C GLN A 106 2.86 14.82 -2.84
N VAL A 107 3.95 14.07 -2.97
CA VAL A 107 4.20 12.86 -2.20
C VAL A 107 5.65 12.75 -1.79
N TYR A 108 5.88 12.50 -0.51
CA TYR A 108 7.11 11.93 0.01
C TYR A 108 6.86 10.46 0.33
N LEU A 109 7.77 9.62 -0.05
CA LEU A 109 7.77 8.20 0.28
C LEU A 109 9.17 7.76 0.69
N ARG A 110 9.28 7.07 1.82
CA ARG A 110 10.48 6.34 2.20
C ARG A 110 10.14 4.88 2.40
N MET A 111 10.96 3.99 1.84
CA MET A 111 10.86 2.57 2.04
C MET A 111 12.26 1.97 2.18
N GLY A 112 12.64 1.63 3.41
CA GLY A 112 13.98 1.16 3.73
C GLY A 112 15.06 2.16 3.35
N ASN A 113 15.91 1.77 2.40
CA ASN A 113 17.04 2.58 1.92
C ASN A 113 16.68 3.49 0.74
N THR A 114 15.43 3.57 0.34
CA THR A 114 15.02 4.47 -0.75
C THR A 114 14.10 5.56 -0.26
N GLU A 115 14.29 6.77 -0.80
CA GLU A 115 13.40 7.89 -0.60
C GLU A 115 12.96 8.46 -1.95
N MET A 116 11.74 8.95 -2.01
CA MET A 116 11.18 9.62 -3.18
C MET A 116 10.44 10.88 -2.73
N ILE A 117 10.68 11.98 -3.40
CA ILE A 117 9.94 13.21 -3.24
C ILE A 117 9.39 13.59 -4.61
N ASN A 118 8.10 13.81 -4.70
CA ASN A 118 7.48 14.43 -5.86
C ASN A 118 6.71 15.65 -5.37
N ASN A 119 7.28 16.84 -5.54
CA ASN A 119 6.62 18.09 -5.18
C ASN A 119 6.04 18.78 -6.43
N GLU A 120 5.63 20.04 -6.33
CA GLU A 120 5.01 20.79 -7.43
C GLU A 120 5.89 20.90 -8.69
N HIS A 121 7.21 20.95 -8.52
CA HIS A 121 8.13 21.28 -9.59
C HIS A 121 9.10 20.16 -9.94
N ASN A 122 9.43 19.32 -8.94
CA ASN A 122 10.53 18.39 -9.07
C ASN A 122 10.14 16.98 -8.56
N TYR A 123 10.77 16.00 -9.18
CA TYR A 123 10.85 14.62 -8.72
C TYR A 123 12.29 14.34 -8.28
N LEU A 124 12.48 13.86 -7.06
CA LEU A 124 13.75 13.40 -6.53
C LEU A 124 13.61 11.96 -6.05
N TYR A 125 14.48 11.08 -6.55
CA TYR A 125 14.64 9.70 -6.07
C TYR A 125 16.03 9.54 -5.47
N ILE A 126 16.14 8.87 -4.33
CA ILE A 126 17.38 8.65 -3.59
C ILE A 126 17.48 7.17 -3.25
N ASP A 127 18.61 6.55 -3.59
CA ASP A 127 18.99 5.23 -3.13
C ASP A 127 20.21 5.35 -2.21
N HIS A 128 19.97 5.17 -0.92
CA HIS A 128 21.00 5.31 0.11
C HIS A 128 22.00 4.11 0.11
N ALA A 129 21.57 2.94 -0.37
CA ALA A 129 22.42 1.76 -0.41
C ALA A 129 23.56 1.89 -1.43
N VAL A 130 23.26 2.51 -2.58
CA VAL A 130 24.23 2.72 -3.66
C VAL A 130 24.69 4.18 -3.77
N LYS A 131 24.17 5.07 -2.88
CA LYS A 131 24.48 6.50 -2.85
C LYS A 131 24.24 7.18 -4.19
N LYS A 132 23.06 6.98 -4.76
CA LYS A 132 22.64 7.61 -6.01
C LYS A 132 21.38 8.45 -5.79
N MET A 133 21.35 9.58 -6.47
CA MET A 133 20.19 10.47 -6.54
C MET A 133 19.86 10.75 -8.00
N LEU A 134 18.56 10.84 -8.29
CA LEU A 134 18.07 11.22 -9.60
C LEU A 134 17.06 12.35 -9.40
N ILE A 135 17.32 13.50 -10.02
CA ILE A 135 16.43 14.65 -9.98
C ILE A 135 15.94 15.01 -11.38
N GLY A 136 14.68 15.40 -11.48
CA GLY A 136 14.05 15.82 -12.71
C GLY A 136 12.78 16.62 -12.44
N ASN A 137 12.01 16.87 -13.50
CA ASN A 137 10.72 17.55 -13.38
C ASN A 137 9.71 16.71 -12.61
N ALA A 138 8.75 17.37 -11.96
CA ALA A 138 7.65 16.72 -11.27
C ALA A 138 6.95 15.71 -12.18
N ARG A 139 6.62 14.56 -11.63
CA ARG A 139 5.94 13.49 -12.33
C ARG A 139 4.45 13.50 -11.98
N LYS A 140 3.62 13.18 -12.95
CA LYS A 140 2.21 12.92 -12.66
C LYS A 140 2.12 11.65 -11.81
N VAL A 141 1.70 11.78 -10.56
CA VAL A 141 1.44 10.63 -9.69
C VAL A 141 0.14 10.00 -10.15
N VAL A 142 0.24 8.86 -10.81
CA VAL A 142 -0.93 8.15 -11.36
C VAL A 142 -1.75 7.49 -10.26
N GLN A 143 -1.08 7.06 -9.18
CA GLN A 143 -1.73 6.55 -7.99
C GLN A 143 -0.98 7.03 -6.74
N ALA A 144 -1.71 7.66 -5.84
CA ALA A 144 -1.17 7.99 -4.53
C ALA A 144 -1.01 6.72 -3.68
N PRO A 145 0.03 6.63 -2.85
CA PRO A 145 0.12 5.56 -1.86
C PRO A 145 -1.12 5.58 -0.97
N GLY A 146 -1.79 4.45 -0.84
CA GLY A 146 -3.00 4.32 -0.01
C GLY A 146 -3.77 3.05 -0.35
N LEU A 147 -4.77 2.74 0.45
CA LEU A 147 -5.68 1.64 0.19
C LEU A 147 -6.88 2.15 -0.64
N PRO A 148 -7.33 1.41 -1.65
CA PRO A 148 -8.59 1.72 -2.33
C PRO A 148 -9.76 1.20 -1.48
N VAL A 149 -10.05 1.88 -0.39
CA VAL A 149 -10.98 1.40 0.64
C VAL A 149 -12.38 1.16 0.06
N ASN A 150 -12.86 2.08 -0.79
CA ASN A 150 -14.18 1.95 -1.40
C ASN A 150 -14.26 0.79 -2.39
N GLU A 151 -13.22 0.59 -3.22
CA GLU A 151 -13.15 -0.53 -4.16
C GLU A 151 -13.05 -1.86 -3.42
N LEU A 152 -12.17 -1.96 -2.43
CA LEU A 152 -12.03 -3.13 -1.58
C LEU A 152 -13.36 -3.53 -0.96
N PHE A 153 -14.14 -2.54 -0.53
CA PHE A 153 -15.44 -2.74 0.07
C PHE A 153 -16.48 -3.28 -0.91
N ASN A 154 -16.53 -2.75 -2.11
CA ASN A 154 -17.44 -3.21 -3.16
C ASN A 154 -17.17 -4.67 -3.54
N TYR A 155 -15.89 -5.11 -3.50
CA TYR A 155 -15.52 -6.50 -3.75
C TYR A 155 -15.94 -7.44 -2.60
N VAL A 156 -15.80 -7.01 -1.36
CA VAL A 156 -16.09 -7.85 -0.20
C VAL A 156 -17.59 -8.08 0.01
N THR A 157 -18.42 -7.08 -0.40
CA THR A 157 -19.87 -7.15 -0.27
C THR A 157 -20.46 -8.08 -1.33
N GLY A 158 -20.76 -9.33 -0.96
CA GLY A 158 -21.42 -10.29 -1.86
C GLY A 158 -20.57 -11.52 -2.19
N GLU A 159 -19.28 -11.54 -1.84
CA GLU A 159 -18.36 -12.61 -2.24
C GLU A 159 -18.08 -13.64 -1.13
N GLY A 160 -19.00 -13.79 -0.17
CA GLY A 160 -18.95 -14.89 0.80
C GLY A 160 -17.85 -14.77 1.85
N PHE A 161 -17.41 -13.57 2.19
CA PHE A 161 -16.49 -13.34 3.30
C PHE A 161 -17.19 -13.56 4.65
N SER A 162 -16.52 -14.29 5.53
CA SER A 162 -16.89 -14.34 6.94
C SER A 162 -16.23 -13.20 7.71
N PHE A 163 -16.93 -12.68 8.71
CA PHE A 163 -16.49 -11.62 9.57
C PHE A 163 -16.27 -12.15 10.98
N SER A 164 -15.17 -11.74 11.59
CA SER A 164 -14.94 -11.98 13.01
C SER A 164 -14.31 -10.77 13.68
N LYS A 165 -14.62 -10.58 14.96
CA LYS A 165 -14.00 -9.56 15.81
C LYS A 165 -13.45 -10.24 17.05
N THR A 166 -12.19 -9.97 17.35
CA THR A 166 -11.50 -10.47 18.55
C THR A 166 -10.89 -9.29 19.32
N ILE A 167 -10.76 -9.44 20.63
CA ILE A 167 -10.09 -8.47 21.50
C ILE A 167 -8.98 -9.21 22.20
N ASN A 168 -7.74 -8.70 22.10
CA ASN A 168 -6.60 -9.31 22.78
C ASN A 168 -6.47 -8.86 24.25
N ALA A 169 -5.54 -9.46 24.99
CA ALA A 169 -5.30 -9.14 26.40
C ALA A 169 -4.90 -7.67 26.67
N ASN A 170 -4.36 -6.99 25.65
CA ASN A 170 -3.98 -5.58 25.73
C ASN A 170 -5.11 -4.60 25.37
N GLY A 171 -6.34 -5.11 25.17
CA GLY A 171 -7.49 -4.30 24.80
C GLY A 171 -7.57 -3.91 23.32
N ASN A 172 -6.61 -4.29 22.49
CA ASN A 172 -6.69 -4.04 21.05
C ASN A 172 -7.72 -4.98 20.41
N ALA A 173 -8.58 -4.42 19.59
CA ALA A 173 -9.53 -5.18 18.79
C ALA A 173 -8.96 -5.49 17.40
N THR A 174 -9.34 -6.62 16.84
CA THR A 174 -9.02 -7.00 15.46
C THR A 174 -10.32 -7.41 14.75
N ILE A 175 -10.61 -6.77 13.63
CA ILE A 175 -11.66 -7.21 12.70
C ILE A 175 -10.98 -7.93 11.57
N THR A 176 -11.45 -9.14 11.26
CA THR A 176 -10.93 -9.97 10.18
C THR A 176 -12.05 -10.34 9.22
N LEU A 177 -11.80 -10.11 7.94
CA LEU A 177 -12.55 -10.63 6.82
C LEU A 177 -11.80 -11.81 6.24
N LEU A 178 -12.46 -12.95 6.10
CA LEU A 178 -11.84 -14.18 5.64
C LEU A 178 -12.71 -14.89 4.60
N ASN A 179 -12.14 -15.13 3.42
CA ASN A 179 -12.64 -16.05 2.42
C ASN A 179 -11.48 -16.86 1.84
N PRO A 180 -11.16 -18.05 2.39
CA PRO A 180 -10.01 -18.86 1.97
C PRO A 180 -10.08 -19.32 0.50
N LYS A 181 -11.29 -19.34 -0.07
CA LYS A 181 -11.54 -19.77 -1.45
C LYS A 181 -11.59 -18.64 -2.45
N HIS A 182 -11.46 -17.39 -1.99
CA HIS A 182 -11.49 -16.25 -2.88
C HIS A 182 -10.28 -16.23 -3.83
N ILE A 183 -10.53 -15.88 -5.09
CA ILE A 183 -9.52 -15.95 -6.16
C ILE A 183 -8.45 -14.84 -6.11
N SER A 184 -8.70 -13.77 -5.35
CA SER A 184 -7.78 -12.63 -5.24
C SER A 184 -7.40 -12.34 -3.79
N TYR A 185 -8.36 -11.95 -2.95
CA TYR A 185 -8.12 -11.55 -1.56
C TYR A 185 -8.68 -12.61 -0.62
N LYS A 186 -7.82 -13.29 0.12
CA LYS A 186 -8.24 -14.34 1.07
C LYS A 186 -8.51 -13.82 2.47
N GLU A 187 -7.80 -12.76 2.85
CA GLU A 187 -7.90 -12.19 4.19
C GLU A 187 -7.59 -10.70 4.19
N LEU A 188 -8.38 -9.93 4.93
CA LEU A 188 -8.09 -8.58 5.36
C LEU A 188 -8.30 -8.52 6.87
N SER A 189 -7.28 -8.13 7.62
CA SER A 189 -7.38 -7.93 9.07
C SER A 189 -6.92 -6.52 9.44
N VAL A 190 -7.68 -5.86 10.31
CA VAL A 190 -7.32 -4.56 10.88
C VAL A 190 -7.32 -4.66 12.39
N GLN A 191 -6.16 -4.45 12.99
CA GLN A 191 -6.00 -4.32 14.43
C GLN A 191 -5.96 -2.85 14.81
N TYR A 192 -6.71 -2.48 15.83
CA TYR A 192 -6.82 -1.10 16.30
C TYR A 192 -6.98 -1.03 17.81
N ASP A 193 -6.57 0.11 18.36
CA ASP A 193 -6.78 0.52 19.73
C ASP A 193 -7.98 1.48 19.75
N SER A 194 -9.12 1.05 20.32
CA SER A 194 -10.32 1.84 20.37
C SER A 194 -10.24 3.02 21.36
N VAL A 195 -9.38 2.91 22.36
CA VAL A 195 -9.16 3.96 23.37
C VAL A 195 -8.27 5.06 22.80
N ALA A 196 -7.13 4.67 22.23
CA ALA A 196 -6.21 5.61 21.58
C ALA A 196 -6.71 6.08 20.20
N LYS A 197 -7.82 5.51 19.68
CA LYS A 197 -8.37 5.76 18.34
C LYS A 197 -7.32 5.61 17.23
N GLN A 198 -6.54 4.55 17.30
CA GLN A 198 -5.42 4.34 16.40
C GLN A 198 -5.42 2.94 15.80
N VAL A 199 -5.27 2.86 14.47
CA VAL A 199 -4.94 1.61 13.79
C VAL A 199 -3.51 1.22 14.15
N LYS A 200 -3.32 -0.04 14.54
CA LYS A 200 -2.02 -0.60 14.92
C LYS A 200 -1.43 -1.47 13.82
N LYS A 201 -2.28 -2.20 13.10
CA LYS A 201 -1.82 -3.10 12.05
C LYS A 201 -2.89 -3.31 11.00
N ILE A 202 -2.47 -3.34 9.74
CA ILE A 202 -3.28 -3.79 8.61
C ILE A 202 -2.57 -5.01 8.01
N PHE A 203 -3.32 -6.06 7.75
CA PHE A 203 -2.82 -7.29 7.13
C PHE A 203 -3.70 -7.68 5.96
N ILE A 204 -3.09 -8.02 4.84
CA ILE A 204 -3.77 -8.48 3.61
C ILE A 204 -3.09 -9.75 3.14
N ARG A 205 -3.89 -10.80 2.86
CA ARG A 205 -3.43 -12.03 2.23
C ARG A 205 -4.13 -12.20 0.89
N GLN A 206 -3.34 -12.48 -0.13
CA GLN A 206 -3.78 -12.59 -1.51
C GLN A 206 -3.47 -13.97 -2.07
N ALA A 207 -4.34 -14.45 -2.96
CA ALA A 207 -4.08 -15.62 -3.76
C ALA A 207 -3.13 -15.29 -4.92
N GLU A 208 -2.45 -16.29 -5.45
CA GLU A 208 -1.83 -16.20 -6.77
C GLU A 208 -2.91 -16.34 -7.84
N VAL A 209 -2.98 -15.37 -8.75
CA VAL A 209 -4.08 -15.27 -9.74
C VAL A 209 -4.15 -16.50 -10.66
N THR A 210 -3.01 -17.09 -10.99
CA THR A 210 -2.93 -18.25 -11.90
C THR A 210 -3.23 -19.58 -11.20
N ASP A 211 -3.15 -19.62 -9.87
CA ASP A 211 -3.37 -20.83 -9.07
C ASP A 211 -3.92 -20.45 -7.68
N PRO A 212 -5.15 -19.92 -7.62
CA PRO A 212 -5.66 -19.25 -6.42
C PRO A 212 -5.93 -20.21 -5.24
N MET A 213 -6.02 -21.52 -5.49
CA MET A 213 -6.22 -22.50 -4.43
C MET A 213 -4.93 -23.02 -3.80
N ASN A 214 -3.78 -22.66 -4.35
CA ASN A 214 -2.48 -23.10 -3.88
C ASN A 214 -1.96 -22.18 -2.76
N ALA A 215 -2.02 -22.68 -1.52
CA ALA A 215 -1.56 -21.93 -0.36
C ALA A 215 -0.04 -21.63 -0.36
N ASP A 216 0.76 -22.40 -1.12
CA ASP A 216 2.21 -22.21 -1.21
C ASP A 216 2.61 -21.08 -2.17
N LYS A 217 1.63 -20.54 -2.91
CA LYS A 217 1.82 -19.39 -3.83
C LYS A 217 1.20 -18.10 -3.33
N GLU A 218 0.69 -18.10 -2.11
CA GLU A 218 0.07 -16.88 -1.56
C GLU A 218 1.08 -15.76 -1.32
N LYS A 219 0.56 -14.54 -1.38
CA LYS A 219 1.27 -13.31 -1.05
C LYS A 219 0.60 -12.67 0.17
N TRP A 220 1.38 -12.02 1.00
CA TRP A 220 0.81 -11.25 2.09
C TRP A 220 1.59 -9.98 2.38
N ILE A 221 0.87 -8.99 2.87
CA ILE A 221 1.38 -7.68 3.23
C ILE A 221 0.92 -7.39 4.65
N SER A 222 1.83 -6.92 5.47
CA SER A 222 1.55 -6.45 6.83
C SER A 222 2.13 -5.06 7.01
N LEU A 223 1.29 -4.10 7.35
CA LEU A 223 1.68 -2.74 7.72
C LEU A 223 1.44 -2.55 9.22
N VAL A 224 2.49 -2.42 9.99
CA VAL A 224 2.44 -2.00 11.41
C VAL A 224 2.51 -0.48 11.44
N VAL A 225 1.44 0.16 11.91
CA VAL A 225 1.33 1.63 12.00
C VAL A 225 1.96 2.07 13.32
N LYS A 226 2.95 2.96 13.26
CA LYS A 226 3.60 3.58 14.42
C LYS A 226 3.02 4.95 14.69
N ASP A 227 2.79 5.71 13.63
CA ASP A 227 2.29 7.07 13.70
C ASP A 227 1.42 7.39 12.48
N TRP A 228 0.38 8.17 12.71
CA TRP A 228 -0.56 8.64 11.69
C TRP A 228 -1.02 10.05 12.02
N ASN A 229 -1.07 10.91 11.00
CA ASN A 229 -1.60 12.27 11.12
C ASN A 229 -2.31 12.65 9.81
N ASP A 230 -3.51 13.19 9.88
CA ASP A 230 -4.31 13.67 8.74
C ASP A 230 -4.05 15.14 8.39
N ASP A 231 -3.36 15.88 9.26
CA ASP A 231 -2.90 17.26 9.05
C ASP A 231 -1.39 17.39 9.32
N PRO A 232 -0.53 16.79 8.46
CA PRO A 232 0.91 16.81 8.69
C PRO A 232 1.56 18.16 8.32
N GLU A 233 2.64 18.50 9.02
CA GLU A 233 3.58 19.56 8.60
C GLU A 233 4.36 19.08 7.36
N THR A 234 3.78 19.28 6.18
CA THR A 234 4.26 18.70 4.91
C THR A 234 5.60 19.28 4.45
N SER A 235 5.93 20.53 4.81
CA SER A 235 7.20 21.18 4.49
C SER A 235 8.43 20.38 4.95
N LYS A 236 8.30 19.67 6.08
CA LYS A 236 9.34 18.80 6.64
C LYS A 236 9.70 17.62 5.71
N TYR A 237 8.77 17.18 4.90
CA TYR A 237 8.91 15.98 4.05
C TYR A 237 9.08 16.33 2.56
N LEU A 238 8.39 17.36 2.08
CA LEU A 238 8.32 17.69 0.65
C LEU A 238 9.42 18.65 0.17
N GLY A 239 10.25 19.16 1.11
CA GLY A 239 11.36 20.04 0.80
C GLY A 239 12.57 19.26 0.25
N LEU A 240 13.17 19.76 -0.83
CA LEU A 240 14.36 19.17 -1.46
C LEU A 240 15.67 19.62 -0.82
N GLN A 241 15.67 20.73 -0.10
CA GLN A 241 16.88 21.44 0.40
C GLN A 241 17.74 20.56 1.31
N LYS A 242 17.14 19.60 1.96
CA LYS A 242 17.85 18.59 2.76
C LYS A 242 18.80 17.73 1.92
N PHE A 243 18.45 17.48 0.66
CA PHE A 243 19.12 16.50 -0.19
C PHE A 243 19.91 17.12 -1.33
N VAL A 244 19.37 18.18 -1.93
CA VAL A 244 19.95 18.87 -3.09
C VAL A 244 19.81 20.37 -2.98
N GLN A 245 20.71 21.09 -3.62
CA GLN A 245 20.69 22.55 -3.72
C GLN A 245 20.76 22.97 -5.19
N LYS A 246 19.97 24.00 -5.56
CA LYS A 246 20.01 24.57 -6.90
C LYS A 246 21.13 25.60 -6.98
N LYS A 247 22.01 25.46 -7.97
CA LYS A 247 23.04 26.44 -8.35
C LYS A 247 22.80 26.92 -9.78
N GLU A 248 23.62 27.86 -10.25
CA GLU A 248 23.51 28.40 -11.61
C GLU A 248 23.57 27.30 -12.68
N ASP A 249 24.48 26.32 -12.52
CA ASP A 249 24.71 25.21 -13.45
C ASP A 249 23.80 24.00 -13.24
N GLY A 250 22.78 24.10 -12.37
CA GLY A 250 21.86 23.00 -12.11
C GLY A 250 21.80 22.55 -10.64
N TRP A 251 21.40 21.32 -10.42
CA TRP A 251 21.30 20.77 -9.08
C TRP A 251 22.61 20.12 -8.64
N VAL A 252 22.96 20.32 -7.37
CA VAL A 252 24.11 19.69 -6.70
C VAL A 252 23.69 19.02 -5.40
N PRO A 253 24.38 17.98 -4.92
CA PRO A 253 24.11 17.39 -3.61
C PRO A 253 24.24 18.42 -2.49
N ALA A 254 23.31 18.38 -1.53
CA ALA A 254 23.38 19.20 -0.32
C ALA A 254 24.53 18.76 0.60
N PRO A 255 24.96 19.59 1.57
CA PRO A 255 25.87 19.18 2.63
C PRO A 255 25.34 17.92 3.33
N GLY A 256 26.21 16.90 3.47
CA GLY A 256 25.83 15.57 3.95
C GLY A 256 25.52 14.54 2.86
N TYR A 257 25.32 14.98 1.62
CA TYR A 257 25.06 14.11 0.46
C TYR A 257 26.15 14.20 -0.61
N GLN A 258 27.29 14.84 -0.33
CA GLN A 258 28.40 15.01 -1.31
C GLN A 258 28.96 13.68 -1.83
N ALA A 259 28.80 12.59 -1.05
CA ALA A 259 29.22 11.25 -1.46
C ALA A 259 28.22 10.56 -2.41
N TYR A 260 27.10 11.22 -2.76
CA TYR A 260 26.10 10.68 -3.67
C TYR A 260 26.36 11.17 -5.10
N GLU A 261 26.24 10.25 -6.04
CA GLU A 261 26.18 10.58 -7.47
C GLU A 261 24.80 11.16 -7.79
N LEU A 262 24.76 12.42 -8.25
CA LEU A 262 23.52 13.08 -8.67
C LEU A 262 23.38 13.06 -10.19
N ILE A 263 22.27 12.51 -10.66
CA ILE A 263 21.90 12.46 -12.07
C ILE A 263 20.78 13.47 -12.31
N ASN A 264 21.04 14.47 -13.15
CA ASN A 264 20.05 15.44 -13.60
C ASN A 264 19.34 14.90 -14.86
N GLN A 265 17.99 15.00 -14.92
CA GLN A 265 17.15 14.58 -16.05
C GLN A 265 16.40 15.77 -16.66
#